data_8124f3bf346e18bab2709986fa28d963
#
_entry.id   8124f3bf346e18bab2709986fa28d963
#
_cell.length_a   1.000
_cell.length_b   1.000
_cell.length_c   1.000
_cell.angle_alpha   90.00
_cell.angle_beta   90.00
_cell.angle_gamma   90.00
#
_symmetry.space_group_name_H-M   'P 1'
#
loop_
_entity.id
_entity.type
_entity.pdbx_description
1 polymer ?
#
loop_
_entity_poly.entity_id
_entity_poly.type
_entity_poly.pdbx_seq_one_letter_code
_entity_poly.pdbx_strand_id
1 'polypeptide(L)'
;MRIDIVTLFPELCDSFLSASILGRARAKNLFEAHCHQIRDYTKNKQKQTDDYPYGGGCGMVLYAQPIADCLRAVQAQCAAQGRAKPHVVFLTAAGRPYNEEKARELAGYDAVTLVCGHYEGIDQRVIDAFGDEEISIGDYVLTGGELASLVVADSVLRLQPGVLAEEKGYQDESYWDGLLEYPQFTRPEVWEGRAVPPVLLTGDHKKIDEWRGAQSRERTRERRPDLYDAWCESHPLTELPKWKRGENMRLVKNDEQLALCAALMAEGRRTVCAPVCSEEYLAKMTP
;
A
#
# COMPACT_ATOMS: atom_id res chain seq x y z
N MET A 1 -0.21 -1.63 -19.29
CA MET A 1 -0.73 -2.60 -18.32
C MET A 1 -2.18 -2.96 -18.60
N ARG A 2 -2.58 -4.20 -18.33
CA ARG A 2 -3.99 -4.66 -18.40
C ARG A 2 -4.43 -5.18 -17.03
N ILE A 3 -5.66 -4.79 -16.58
CA ILE A 3 -6.31 -5.36 -15.39
C ILE A 3 -7.62 -6.02 -15.82
N ASP A 4 -7.81 -7.27 -15.38
CA ASP A 4 -9.05 -8.03 -15.55
C ASP A 4 -9.65 -8.27 -14.15
N ILE A 5 -10.94 -7.96 -13.95
CA ILE A 5 -11.67 -8.23 -12.71
C ILE A 5 -12.71 -9.30 -12.98
N VAL A 6 -12.56 -10.45 -12.33
CA VAL A 6 -13.49 -11.58 -12.41
C VAL A 6 -14.45 -11.48 -11.23
N THR A 7 -15.72 -11.24 -11.47
CA THR A 7 -16.71 -10.83 -10.46
C THR A 7 -18.13 -11.28 -10.80
N LEU A 8 -19.03 -11.25 -9.81
CA LEU A 8 -20.50 -11.39 -10.02
C LEU A 8 -21.18 -10.05 -10.36
N PHE A 9 -20.48 -8.90 -10.18
CA PHE A 9 -21.03 -7.55 -10.30
C PHE A 9 -20.11 -6.64 -11.15
N PRO A 10 -19.91 -6.96 -12.43
CA PRO A 10 -19.00 -6.22 -13.30
C PRO A 10 -19.38 -4.73 -13.44
N GLU A 11 -20.68 -4.40 -13.38
CA GLU A 11 -21.18 -3.04 -13.48
C GLU A 11 -20.71 -2.14 -12.32
N LEU A 12 -20.55 -2.69 -11.10
CA LEU A 12 -19.98 -1.98 -9.96
C LEU A 12 -18.51 -1.60 -10.24
N CYS A 13 -17.74 -2.58 -10.67
CA CYS A 13 -16.32 -2.39 -10.94
C CYS A 13 -16.09 -1.45 -12.12
N ASP A 14 -16.81 -1.64 -13.21
CA ASP A 14 -16.68 -0.81 -14.42
C ASP A 14 -17.09 0.64 -14.18
N SER A 15 -18.13 0.88 -13.36
CA SER A 15 -18.56 2.23 -12.94
C SER A 15 -17.43 2.96 -12.22
N PHE A 16 -16.75 2.32 -11.27
CA PHE A 16 -15.61 2.90 -10.57
C PHE A 16 -14.43 3.20 -11.50
N LEU A 17 -14.04 2.21 -12.32
CA LEU A 17 -12.92 2.33 -13.26
C LEU A 17 -13.14 3.36 -14.38
N SER A 18 -14.39 3.75 -14.60
CA SER A 18 -14.80 4.77 -15.58
C SER A 18 -14.92 6.18 -14.98
N ALA A 19 -14.70 6.32 -13.68
CA ALA A 19 -14.86 7.60 -12.97
C ALA A 19 -13.53 8.33 -12.75
N SER A 20 -13.62 9.66 -12.55
CA SER A 20 -12.52 10.52 -12.07
C SER A 20 -11.19 10.35 -12.83
N ILE A 21 -10.09 10.16 -12.09
CA ILE A 21 -8.73 10.04 -12.63
C ILE A 21 -8.60 8.78 -13.49
N LEU A 22 -9.04 7.63 -12.96
CA LEU A 22 -8.96 6.36 -13.69
C LEU A 22 -9.78 6.39 -14.98
N GLY A 23 -11.00 6.95 -14.96
CA GLY A 23 -11.82 7.09 -16.15
C GLY A 23 -11.17 7.96 -17.25
N ARG A 24 -10.52 9.07 -16.86
CA ARG A 24 -9.75 9.90 -17.79
C ARG A 24 -8.52 9.17 -18.35
N ALA A 25 -7.81 8.42 -17.52
CA ALA A 25 -6.65 7.65 -17.93
C ALA A 25 -7.05 6.50 -18.87
N ARG A 26 -8.14 5.79 -18.57
CA ARG A 26 -8.73 4.75 -19.43
C ARG A 26 -9.12 5.29 -20.80
N ALA A 27 -9.79 6.46 -20.84
CA ALA A 27 -10.16 7.15 -22.08
C ALA A 27 -8.95 7.57 -22.94
N LYS A 28 -7.78 7.76 -22.32
CA LYS A 28 -6.50 8.04 -22.98
C LYS A 28 -5.71 6.78 -23.32
N ASN A 29 -6.26 5.58 -23.08
CA ASN A 29 -5.61 4.28 -23.28
C ASN A 29 -4.27 4.13 -22.53
N LEU A 30 -4.13 4.71 -21.33
CA LEU A 30 -2.93 4.57 -20.51
C LEU A 30 -2.87 3.19 -19.83
N PHE A 31 -4.01 2.53 -19.71
CA PHE A 31 -4.17 1.15 -19.29
C PHE A 31 -5.43 0.55 -19.88
N GLU A 32 -5.53 -0.78 -19.88
CA GLU A 32 -6.74 -1.53 -20.22
C GLU A 32 -7.37 -2.09 -18.92
N ALA A 33 -8.70 -2.02 -18.81
CA ALA A 33 -9.43 -2.63 -17.69
C ALA A 33 -10.72 -3.30 -18.21
N HIS A 34 -10.90 -4.56 -17.85
CA HIS A 34 -12.03 -5.39 -18.24
C HIS A 34 -12.67 -6.05 -17.03
N CYS A 35 -14.00 -6.04 -16.96
CA CYS A 35 -14.76 -6.70 -15.92
C CYS A 35 -15.51 -7.90 -16.52
N HIS A 36 -15.30 -9.08 -15.95
CA HIS A 36 -15.83 -10.35 -16.46
C HIS A 36 -16.91 -10.88 -15.53
N GLN A 37 -18.09 -11.12 -16.08
CA GLN A 37 -19.22 -11.72 -15.35
C GLN A 37 -19.02 -13.22 -15.21
N ILE A 38 -18.83 -13.73 -13.98
CA ILE A 38 -18.65 -15.17 -13.71
C ILE A 38 -19.85 -15.97 -14.21
N ARG A 39 -21.09 -15.42 -14.12
CA ARG A 39 -22.33 -16.10 -14.55
C ARG A 39 -22.38 -16.43 -16.03
N ASP A 40 -21.59 -15.76 -16.87
CA ASP A 40 -21.56 -16.01 -18.30
C ASP A 40 -20.75 -17.27 -18.67
N TYR A 41 -19.97 -17.79 -17.73
CA TYR A 41 -19.15 -19.00 -17.89
C TYR A 41 -19.79 -20.25 -17.26
N THR A 42 -20.99 -20.14 -16.67
CA THR A 42 -21.69 -21.32 -16.17
C THR A 42 -22.46 -22.01 -17.29
N LYS A 43 -22.46 -23.34 -17.26
CA LYS A 43 -23.27 -24.19 -18.16
C LYS A 43 -24.69 -24.41 -17.68
N ASN A 44 -24.99 -23.94 -16.45
CA ASN A 44 -26.31 -24.05 -15.84
C ASN A 44 -27.27 -23.05 -16.50
N LYS A 45 -28.46 -23.52 -16.90
CA LYS A 45 -29.50 -22.68 -17.52
C LYS A 45 -29.97 -21.53 -16.60
N GLN A 46 -29.95 -21.74 -15.30
CA GLN A 46 -30.29 -20.73 -14.29
C GLN A 46 -29.13 -19.77 -13.96
N LYS A 47 -27.99 -19.91 -14.64
CA LYS A 47 -26.76 -19.14 -14.40
C LYS A 47 -26.30 -19.20 -12.91
N GLN A 48 -26.56 -20.33 -12.26
CA GLN A 48 -26.10 -20.58 -10.89
C GLN A 48 -24.58 -20.73 -10.85
N THR A 49 -23.93 -20.10 -9.84
CA THR A 49 -22.48 -20.03 -9.69
C THR A 49 -21.99 -20.54 -8.34
N ASP A 50 -22.90 -21.00 -7.48
CA ASP A 50 -22.65 -21.34 -6.08
C ASP A 50 -23.47 -22.54 -5.62
N ASP A 51 -23.02 -23.26 -4.58
CA ASP A 51 -23.69 -24.39 -3.94
C ASP A 51 -23.28 -24.51 -2.46
N TYR A 52 -23.94 -25.40 -1.74
CA TYR A 52 -23.62 -25.69 -0.34
C TYR A 52 -22.19 -26.25 -0.17
N PRO A 53 -21.49 -25.84 0.91
CA PRO A 53 -20.15 -26.36 1.17
C PRO A 53 -20.19 -27.84 1.53
N TYR A 54 -19.20 -28.59 1.08
CA TYR A 54 -18.96 -29.95 1.62
C TYR A 54 -18.61 -29.88 3.11
N GLY A 55 -19.10 -30.85 3.87
CA GLY A 55 -18.93 -30.87 5.33
C GLY A 55 -20.01 -30.13 6.10
N GLY A 56 -20.94 -29.47 5.41
CA GLY A 56 -22.00 -28.66 6.00
C GLY A 56 -21.53 -27.28 6.43
N GLY A 57 -22.45 -26.50 6.99
CA GLY A 57 -22.20 -25.10 7.39
C GLY A 57 -23.29 -24.18 6.85
N CYS A 58 -23.24 -22.93 7.24
CA CYS A 58 -24.12 -21.88 6.70
C CYS A 58 -23.53 -21.32 5.39
N GLY A 59 -24.40 -20.77 4.52
CA GLY A 59 -23.98 -20.07 3.31
C GLY A 59 -23.70 -20.98 2.12
N MET A 60 -23.09 -20.40 1.12
CA MET A 60 -22.81 -21.01 -0.19
C MET A 60 -21.33 -20.78 -0.55
N VAL A 61 -20.80 -21.58 -1.47
CA VAL A 61 -19.42 -21.46 -1.99
C VAL A 61 -19.49 -21.34 -3.50
N LEU A 62 -18.71 -20.46 -4.07
CA LEU A 62 -18.62 -20.29 -5.51
C LEU A 62 -17.99 -21.52 -6.17
N TYR A 63 -18.62 -22.02 -7.23
CA TYR A 63 -18.13 -23.15 -8.02
C TYR A 63 -16.77 -22.88 -8.63
N ALA A 64 -15.90 -23.88 -8.63
CA ALA A 64 -14.62 -23.82 -9.33
C ALA A 64 -14.77 -23.63 -10.85
N GLN A 65 -15.72 -24.34 -11.49
CA GLN A 65 -15.76 -24.44 -12.97
C GLN A 65 -16.06 -23.10 -13.68
N PRO A 66 -17.07 -22.28 -13.29
CA PRO A 66 -17.30 -20.98 -13.93
C PRO A 66 -16.11 -20.03 -13.80
N ILE A 67 -15.47 -20.01 -12.64
CA ILE A 67 -14.27 -19.19 -12.39
C ILE A 67 -13.11 -19.69 -13.25
N ALA A 68 -12.86 -20.98 -13.27
CA ALA A 68 -11.81 -21.58 -14.11
C ALA A 68 -12.00 -21.29 -15.60
N ASP A 69 -13.24 -21.41 -16.11
CA ASP A 69 -13.53 -21.11 -17.50
C ASP A 69 -13.38 -19.62 -17.83
N CYS A 70 -13.77 -18.74 -16.91
CA CYS A 70 -13.52 -17.30 -17.00
C CYS A 70 -12.02 -17.00 -17.07
N LEU A 71 -11.23 -17.54 -16.14
CA LEU A 71 -9.77 -17.35 -16.09
C LEU A 71 -9.08 -17.85 -17.36
N ARG A 72 -9.49 -19.01 -17.90
CA ARG A 72 -8.99 -19.51 -19.19
C ARG A 72 -9.32 -18.57 -20.34
N ALA A 73 -10.53 -17.98 -20.34
CA ALA A 73 -10.92 -16.99 -21.35
C ALA A 73 -10.07 -15.72 -21.28
N VAL A 74 -9.80 -15.21 -20.07
CA VAL A 74 -8.90 -14.08 -19.85
C VAL A 74 -7.49 -14.39 -20.34
N GLN A 75 -6.94 -15.55 -19.97
CA GLN A 75 -5.63 -16.00 -20.43
C GLN A 75 -5.54 -16.08 -21.96
N ALA A 76 -6.58 -16.63 -22.60
CA ALA A 76 -6.66 -16.72 -24.06
C ALA A 76 -6.72 -15.33 -24.72
N GLN A 77 -7.45 -14.38 -24.13
CA GLN A 77 -7.49 -12.98 -24.60
C GLN A 77 -6.12 -12.31 -24.49
N CYS A 78 -5.43 -12.46 -23.36
CA CYS A 78 -4.08 -11.95 -23.18
C CYS A 78 -3.11 -12.53 -24.22
N ALA A 79 -3.14 -13.84 -24.42
CA ALA A 79 -2.31 -14.52 -25.42
C ALA A 79 -2.61 -14.03 -26.86
N ALA A 80 -3.87 -13.81 -27.20
CA ALA A 80 -4.28 -13.26 -28.51
C ALA A 80 -3.78 -11.83 -28.75
N GLN A 81 -3.56 -11.06 -27.67
CA GLN A 81 -2.95 -9.72 -27.70
C GLN A 81 -1.41 -9.76 -27.64
N GLY A 82 -0.79 -10.94 -27.63
CA GLY A 82 0.66 -11.10 -27.49
C GLY A 82 1.20 -10.80 -26.08
N ARG A 83 0.32 -10.75 -25.08
CA ARG A 83 0.70 -10.53 -23.67
C ARG A 83 1.14 -11.82 -23.01
N ALA A 84 1.95 -11.70 -21.96
CA ALA A 84 2.28 -12.81 -21.06
C ALA A 84 1.01 -13.36 -20.35
N LYS A 85 1.12 -14.55 -19.75
CA LYS A 85 0.09 -15.06 -18.84
C LYS A 85 -0.16 -14.03 -17.74
N PRO A 86 -1.42 -13.62 -17.51
CA PRO A 86 -1.72 -12.66 -16.45
C PRO A 86 -1.40 -13.24 -15.06
N HIS A 87 -0.92 -12.41 -14.18
CA HIS A 87 -0.74 -12.74 -12.76
C HIS A 87 -2.11 -12.75 -12.08
N VAL A 88 -2.50 -13.89 -11.49
CA VAL A 88 -3.83 -14.12 -10.94
C VAL A 88 -3.83 -13.97 -9.43
N VAL A 89 -4.59 -13.00 -8.95
CA VAL A 89 -4.72 -12.65 -7.52
C VAL A 89 -6.14 -12.94 -7.05
N PHE A 90 -6.29 -13.77 -6.04
CA PHE A 90 -7.56 -13.98 -5.35
C PHE A 90 -7.69 -13.03 -4.15
N LEU A 91 -8.80 -12.27 -4.09
CA LEU A 91 -9.09 -11.35 -2.99
C LEU A 91 -9.82 -12.13 -1.89
N THR A 92 -9.16 -12.35 -0.77
CA THR A 92 -9.67 -13.14 0.34
C THR A 92 -9.19 -12.58 1.69
N ALA A 93 -10.01 -12.70 2.74
CA ALA A 93 -9.61 -12.29 4.09
C ALA A 93 -8.45 -13.13 4.65
N ALA A 94 -8.24 -14.36 4.12
CA ALA A 94 -7.15 -15.25 4.52
C ALA A 94 -5.82 -14.98 3.77
N GLY A 95 -5.83 -14.04 2.81
CA GLY A 95 -4.67 -13.70 1.99
C GLY A 95 -3.56 -12.95 2.76
N ARG A 96 -2.43 -12.77 2.11
CA ARG A 96 -1.33 -11.94 2.64
C ARG A 96 -1.75 -10.47 2.68
N PRO A 97 -1.33 -9.70 3.70
CA PRO A 97 -1.65 -8.29 3.80
C PRO A 97 -1.15 -7.48 2.60
N TYR A 98 -2.04 -6.67 2.04
CA TYR A 98 -1.75 -5.75 0.96
C TYR A 98 -1.12 -4.45 1.49
N ASN A 99 -0.10 -3.95 0.81
CA ASN A 99 0.57 -2.69 1.11
C ASN A 99 1.10 -2.02 -0.17
N GLU A 100 1.73 -0.85 -0.03
CA GLU A 100 2.28 -0.07 -1.15
C GLU A 100 3.40 -0.83 -1.90
N GLU A 101 4.21 -1.62 -1.21
CA GLU A 101 5.25 -2.44 -1.84
C GLU A 101 4.62 -3.47 -2.79
N LYS A 102 3.54 -4.15 -2.36
CA LYS A 102 2.80 -5.08 -3.19
C LYS A 102 2.08 -4.36 -4.36
N ALA A 103 1.59 -3.13 -4.16
CA ALA A 103 1.03 -2.34 -5.26
C ALA A 103 2.07 -2.08 -6.35
N ARG A 104 3.29 -1.71 -5.96
CA ARG A 104 4.41 -1.48 -6.89
C ARG A 104 4.85 -2.76 -7.61
N GLU A 105 4.88 -3.88 -6.90
CA GLU A 105 5.14 -5.19 -7.51
C GLU A 105 4.10 -5.51 -8.59
N LEU A 106 2.81 -5.41 -8.24
CA LEU A 106 1.71 -5.66 -9.18
C LEU A 106 1.70 -4.68 -10.36
N ALA A 107 2.10 -3.43 -10.15
CA ALA A 107 2.20 -2.43 -11.21
C ALA A 107 3.29 -2.76 -12.26
N GLY A 108 4.23 -3.62 -11.92
CA GLY A 108 5.28 -4.13 -12.82
C GLY A 108 4.83 -5.23 -13.78
N TYR A 109 3.69 -5.88 -13.56
CA TYR A 109 3.17 -6.91 -14.47
C TYR A 109 2.51 -6.29 -15.72
N ASP A 110 2.64 -6.98 -16.86
CA ASP A 110 1.93 -6.59 -18.09
C ASP A 110 0.42 -6.78 -17.97
N ALA A 111 -0.02 -7.83 -17.27
CA ALA A 111 -1.42 -8.13 -17.00
C ALA A 111 -1.63 -8.72 -15.60
N VAL A 112 -2.66 -8.25 -14.90
CA VAL A 112 -3.10 -8.76 -13.59
C VAL A 112 -4.58 -9.11 -13.66
N THR A 113 -4.95 -10.27 -13.11
CA THR A 113 -6.35 -10.69 -12.97
C THR A 113 -6.73 -10.73 -11.50
N LEU A 114 -7.70 -9.92 -11.09
CA LEU A 114 -8.24 -9.87 -9.73
C LEU A 114 -9.51 -10.70 -9.67
N VAL A 115 -9.57 -11.70 -8.78
CA VAL A 115 -10.71 -12.59 -8.63
C VAL A 115 -11.46 -12.24 -7.36
N CYS A 116 -12.73 -11.85 -7.51
CA CYS A 116 -13.60 -11.47 -6.41
C CYS A 116 -14.37 -12.68 -5.89
N GLY A 117 -14.19 -13.01 -4.59
CA GLY A 117 -15.01 -13.98 -3.88
C GLY A 117 -16.34 -13.37 -3.43
N HIS A 118 -17.32 -14.24 -3.21
CA HIS A 118 -18.62 -13.93 -2.61
C HIS A 118 -19.05 -15.05 -1.69
N TYR A 119 -20.11 -14.82 -0.89
CA TYR A 119 -20.65 -15.79 0.05
C TYR A 119 -19.62 -16.24 1.11
N GLU A 120 -19.46 -17.56 1.32
CA GLU A 120 -18.43 -18.13 2.23
C GLU A 120 -17.06 -18.24 1.57
N GLY A 121 -16.94 -17.92 0.27
CA GLY A 121 -15.70 -17.94 -0.48
C GLY A 121 -15.78 -18.68 -1.81
N ILE A 122 -14.60 -19.06 -2.28
CA ILE A 122 -14.37 -19.73 -3.57
C ILE A 122 -13.90 -21.15 -3.31
N ASP A 123 -14.31 -22.10 -4.13
CA ASP A 123 -13.82 -23.48 -4.08
C ASP A 123 -12.28 -23.48 -4.16
N GLN A 124 -11.61 -24.03 -3.13
CA GLN A 124 -10.17 -24.00 -2.97
C GLN A 124 -9.42 -24.58 -4.19
N ARG A 125 -10.02 -25.56 -4.87
CA ARG A 125 -9.39 -26.20 -6.03
C ARG A 125 -9.14 -25.26 -7.20
N VAL A 126 -9.93 -24.20 -7.38
CA VAL A 126 -9.65 -23.20 -8.42
C VAL A 126 -8.58 -22.23 -7.99
N ILE A 127 -8.52 -21.89 -6.70
CA ILE A 127 -7.44 -21.09 -6.13
C ILE A 127 -6.11 -21.82 -6.32
N ASP A 128 -6.03 -23.08 -5.91
CA ASP A 128 -4.82 -23.94 -6.02
C ASP A 128 -4.35 -24.14 -7.49
N ALA A 129 -5.33 -24.18 -8.43
CA ALA A 129 -5.02 -24.44 -9.83
C ALA A 129 -4.62 -23.21 -10.65
N PHE A 130 -5.10 -22.03 -10.29
CA PHE A 130 -4.97 -20.81 -11.10
C PHE A 130 -4.34 -19.64 -10.36
N GLY A 131 -4.42 -19.60 -9.01
CA GLY A 131 -3.93 -18.49 -8.20
C GLY A 131 -2.41 -18.45 -8.19
N ASP A 132 -1.86 -17.29 -8.47
CA ASP A 132 -0.44 -17.02 -8.24
C ASP A 132 -0.25 -16.50 -6.80
N GLU A 133 -1.27 -15.79 -6.26
CA GLU A 133 -1.31 -15.35 -4.85
C GLU A 133 -2.73 -15.06 -4.33
N GLU A 134 -2.85 -15.02 -3.00
CA GLU A 134 -4.03 -14.57 -2.28
C GLU A 134 -3.71 -13.31 -1.48
N ILE A 135 -4.56 -12.26 -1.61
CA ILE A 135 -4.34 -10.95 -0.99
C ILE A 135 -5.54 -10.57 -0.10
N SER A 136 -5.23 -10.06 1.10
CA SER A 136 -6.16 -9.42 2.02
C SER A 136 -5.87 -7.92 2.10
N ILE A 137 -6.90 -7.08 2.02
CA ILE A 137 -6.75 -5.62 2.19
C ILE A 137 -6.85 -5.15 3.64
N GLY A 138 -6.94 -6.06 4.61
CA GLY A 138 -6.97 -5.76 6.05
C GLY A 138 -7.74 -6.81 6.87
N ASP A 139 -7.62 -6.70 8.17
CA ASP A 139 -8.18 -7.65 9.15
C ASP A 139 -9.68 -7.41 9.40
N TYR A 140 -10.48 -7.52 8.35
CA TYR A 140 -11.93 -7.42 8.37
C TYR A 140 -12.54 -8.21 7.20
N VAL A 141 -13.82 -8.55 7.32
CA VAL A 141 -14.55 -9.30 6.30
C VAL A 141 -15.55 -8.38 5.59
N LEU A 142 -15.57 -8.44 4.26
CA LEU A 142 -16.51 -7.74 3.40
C LEU A 142 -17.58 -8.70 2.86
N THR A 143 -18.65 -8.15 2.30
CA THR A 143 -19.73 -8.95 1.67
C THR A 143 -19.30 -9.58 0.35
N GLY A 144 -18.23 -9.09 -0.27
CA GLY A 144 -17.67 -9.58 -1.53
C GLY A 144 -16.30 -8.99 -1.82
N GLY A 145 -15.60 -9.53 -2.83
CA GLY A 145 -14.25 -9.14 -3.19
C GLY A 145 -14.16 -7.88 -4.07
N GLU A 146 -15.28 -7.31 -4.52
CA GLU A 146 -15.30 -6.19 -5.45
C GLU A 146 -14.60 -4.95 -4.90
N LEU A 147 -14.91 -4.55 -3.65
CA LEU A 147 -14.25 -3.40 -3.03
C LEU A 147 -12.75 -3.64 -2.85
N ALA A 148 -12.36 -4.85 -2.47
CA ALA A 148 -10.96 -5.23 -2.36
C ALA A 148 -10.25 -5.14 -3.71
N SER A 149 -10.89 -5.65 -4.79
CA SER A 149 -10.34 -5.56 -6.14
C SER A 149 -10.19 -4.11 -6.62
N LEU A 150 -11.14 -3.23 -6.26
CA LEU A 150 -11.07 -1.81 -6.61
C LEU A 150 -9.98 -1.07 -5.85
N VAL A 151 -9.74 -1.39 -4.57
CA VAL A 151 -8.62 -0.86 -3.78
C VAL A 151 -7.28 -1.25 -4.44
N VAL A 152 -7.12 -2.52 -4.80
CA VAL A 152 -5.92 -3.02 -5.49
C VAL A 152 -5.79 -2.39 -6.88
N ALA A 153 -6.86 -2.34 -7.67
CA ALA A 153 -6.84 -1.76 -9.01
C ALA A 153 -6.48 -0.27 -8.99
N ASP A 154 -7.04 0.53 -8.06
CA ASP A 154 -6.75 1.95 -7.95
C ASP A 154 -5.28 2.19 -7.59
N SER A 155 -4.79 1.54 -6.53
CA SER A 155 -3.40 1.69 -6.08
C SER A 155 -2.36 1.22 -7.10
N VAL A 156 -2.68 0.20 -7.92
CA VAL A 156 -1.81 -0.29 -9.01
C VAL A 156 -1.87 0.62 -10.23
N LEU A 157 -3.09 1.00 -10.65
CA LEU A 157 -3.29 1.78 -11.88
C LEU A 157 -2.78 3.21 -11.74
N ARG A 158 -2.87 3.83 -10.55
CA ARG A 158 -2.34 5.17 -10.32
C ARG A 158 -0.82 5.27 -10.48
N LEU A 159 -0.12 4.14 -10.35
CA LEU A 159 1.33 4.04 -10.56
C LEU A 159 1.72 3.90 -12.05
N GLN A 160 0.76 3.73 -12.96
CA GLN A 160 1.07 3.64 -14.38
C GLN A 160 1.46 5.01 -14.95
N PRO A 161 2.44 5.07 -15.87
CA PRO A 161 2.90 6.33 -16.46
C PRO A 161 1.75 7.15 -17.06
N GLY A 162 1.66 8.42 -16.70
CA GLY A 162 0.69 9.39 -17.20
C GLY A 162 -0.72 9.30 -16.60
N VAL A 163 -1.00 8.37 -15.68
CA VAL A 163 -2.29 8.30 -14.95
C VAL A 163 -2.40 9.46 -13.98
N LEU A 164 -1.39 9.70 -13.17
CA LEU A 164 -1.25 10.93 -12.38
C LEU A 164 -0.51 12.00 -13.19
N ALA A 165 -0.79 13.27 -12.92
CA ALA A 165 -0.23 14.40 -13.68
C ALA A 165 1.29 14.53 -13.55
N GLU A 166 1.82 14.18 -12.37
CA GLU A 166 3.25 14.24 -12.06
C GLU A 166 3.68 12.94 -11.38
N GLU A 167 4.68 12.27 -11.93
CA GLU A 167 5.24 11.04 -11.32
C GLU A 167 5.85 11.29 -9.94
N LYS A 168 6.37 12.49 -9.69
CA LYS A 168 6.83 12.89 -8.37
C LYS A 168 5.70 12.96 -7.33
N GLY A 169 4.45 13.12 -7.75
CA GLY A 169 3.32 13.27 -6.85
C GLY A 169 3.13 12.09 -5.90
N TYR A 170 3.34 10.86 -6.39
CA TYR A 170 3.20 9.66 -5.54
C TYR A 170 4.48 9.28 -4.79
N GLN A 171 5.65 9.82 -5.23
CA GLN A 171 6.93 9.54 -4.55
C GLN A 171 7.09 10.27 -3.22
N ASP A 172 6.39 11.39 -3.04
CA ASP A 172 6.39 12.17 -1.80
C ASP A 172 5.22 11.77 -0.87
N GLU A 173 4.38 10.80 -1.27
CA GLU A 173 3.23 10.33 -0.49
C GLU A 173 3.63 9.29 0.58
N SER A 174 2.69 9.04 1.50
CA SER A 174 2.85 8.02 2.55
C SER A 174 3.22 6.66 1.97
N TYR A 175 4.12 5.96 2.64
CA TYR A 175 4.61 4.60 2.37
C TYR A 175 5.61 4.47 1.23
N TRP A 176 5.83 5.49 0.40
CA TRP A 176 6.75 5.38 -0.73
C TRP A 176 8.20 5.14 -0.29
N ASP A 177 8.66 5.89 0.70
CA ASP A 177 9.97 5.77 1.33
C ASP A 177 9.93 5.09 2.72
N GLY A 178 8.78 4.52 3.09
CA GLY A 178 8.53 3.86 4.37
C GLY A 178 7.98 4.78 5.45
N LEU A 179 7.86 6.08 5.20
CA LEU A 179 7.30 7.05 6.14
C LEU A 179 5.86 7.45 5.77
N LEU A 180 5.16 8.06 6.71
CA LEU A 180 3.91 8.78 6.45
C LEU A 180 4.22 10.18 5.94
N GLU A 181 3.39 10.68 5.02
CA GLU A 181 3.48 12.04 4.51
C GLU A 181 3.30 13.09 5.63
N TYR A 182 3.98 14.22 5.48
CA TYR A 182 3.84 15.39 6.33
C TYR A 182 2.42 16.01 6.22
N PRO A 183 1.99 16.84 7.20
CA PRO A 183 0.67 17.48 7.14
C PRO A 183 0.61 18.53 6.03
N GLN A 184 -0.45 18.50 5.22
CA GLN A 184 -0.71 19.43 4.15
C GLN A 184 -1.54 20.62 4.64
N PHE A 185 -1.25 21.81 4.12
CA PHE A 185 -1.97 23.05 4.43
C PHE A 185 -2.36 23.77 3.13
N THR A 186 -3.52 24.43 3.14
CA THR A 186 -4.02 25.24 2.03
C THR A 186 -4.63 26.55 2.55
N ARG A 187 -5.14 27.37 1.64
CA ARG A 187 -5.78 28.63 1.96
C ARG A 187 -7.11 28.46 2.70
N PRO A 188 -7.48 29.39 3.60
CA PRO A 188 -6.78 30.62 3.96
C PRO A 188 -5.58 30.36 4.89
N GLU A 189 -4.65 31.35 5.02
CA GLU A 189 -3.48 31.29 5.90
C GLU A 189 -3.84 31.11 7.37
N VAL A 190 -4.95 31.68 7.80
CA VAL A 190 -5.51 31.47 9.14
C VAL A 190 -6.95 30.99 9.01
N TRP A 191 -7.24 29.83 9.56
CA TRP A 191 -8.58 29.25 9.63
C TRP A 191 -8.99 29.01 11.09
N GLU A 192 -10.05 29.70 11.55
CA GLU A 192 -10.55 29.60 12.94
C GLU A 192 -9.44 29.76 14.01
N GLY A 193 -8.57 30.74 13.82
CA GLY A 193 -7.47 31.02 14.73
C GLY A 193 -6.26 30.10 14.62
N ARG A 194 -6.30 29.11 13.71
CA ARG A 194 -5.21 28.17 13.44
C ARG A 194 -4.44 28.63 12.20
N ALA A 195 -3.21 29.05 12.39
CA ALA A 195 -2.36 29.52 11.32
C ALA A 195 -1.59 28.38 10.62
N VAL A 196 -1.31 28.57 9.33
CA VAL A 196 -0.34 27.76 8.60
C VAL A 196 1.06 27.94 9.23
N PRO A 197 1.87 26.88 9.38
CA PRO A 197 3.23 27.02 9.89
C PRO A 197 4.02 28.09 9.12
N PRO A 198 4.64 29.07 9.81
CA PRO A 198 5.31 30.21 9.14
C PRO A 198 6.39 29.80 8.15
N VAL A 199 7.08 28.67 8.40
CA VAL A 199 8.11 28.14 7.50
C VAL A 199 7.58 27.88 6.09
N LEU A 200 6.32 27.45 5.95
CA LEU A 200 5.69 27.16 4.66
C LEU A 200 5.38 28.43 3.84
N LEU A 201 5.41 29.60 4.48
CA LEU A 201 5.14 30.89 3.86
C LEU A 201 6.42 31.63 3.47
N THR A 202 7.60 31.10 3.81
CA THR A 202 8.90 31.78 3.61
C THR A 202 9.39 31.75 2.16
N GLY A 203 8.94 30.81 1.33
CA GLY A 203 9.51 30.55 0.00
C GLY A 203 10.91 29.92 0.03
N ASP A 204 11.47 29.65 1.20
CA ASP A 204 12.76 28.97 1.35
C ASP A 204 12.57 27.46 1.24
N HIS A 205 12.69 26.92 0.02
CA HIS A 205 12.45 25.50 -0.27
C HIS A 205 13.27 24.57 0.63
N LYS A 206 14.53 24.91 0.94
CA LYS A 206 15.36 24.09 1.81
C LYS A 206 14.78 23.95 3.20
N LYS A 207 14.36 25.06 3.81
CA LYS A 207 13.73 25.04 5.15
C LYS A 207 12.36 24.34 5.13
N ILE A 208 11.61 24.50 4.04
CA ILE A 208 10.34 23.81 3.83
C ILE A 208 10.56 22.29 3.77
N ASP A 209 11.55 21.82 3.02
CA ASP A 209 11.84 20.39 2.88
C ASP A 209 12.38 19.79 4.18
N GLU A 210 13.24 20.51 4.91
CA GLU A 210 13.70 20.11 6.24
C GLU A 210 12.52 19.98 7.22
N TRP A 211 11.60 20.94 7.22
CA TRP A 211 10.39 20.90 8.04
C TRP A 211 9.47 19.74 7.66
N ARG A 212 9.22 19.52 6.36
CA ARG A 212 8.41 18.40 5.85
C ARG A 212 8.98 17.06 6.30
N GLY A 213 10.29 16.85 6.12
CA GLY A 213 10.95 15.64 6.55
C GLY A 213 10.87 15.42 8.07
N ALA A 214 11.01 16.47 8.88
CA ALA A 214 10.84 16.38 10.32
C ALA A 214 9.39 16.01 10.72
N GLN A 215 8.38 16.62 10.06
CA GLN A 215 6.98 16.30 10.31
C GLN A 215 6.59 14.88 9.88
N SER A 216 7.14 14.41 8.75
CA SER A 216 6.95 13.04 8.27
C SER A 216 7.46 12.02 9.29
N ARG A 217 8.70 12.16 9.76
CA ARG A 217 9.29 11.30 10.78
C ARG A 217 8.52 11.31 12.09
N GLU A 218 8.17 12.50 12.61
CA GLU A 218 7.41 12.64 13.84
C GLU A 218 6.04 11.97 13.75
N ARG A 219 5.30 12.25 12.66
CA ARG A 219 3.98 11.65 12.40
C ARG A 219 4.05 10.12 12.27
N THR A 220 5.10 9.61 11.63
CA THR A 220 5.29 8.16 11.49
C THR A 220 5.60 7.54 12.83
N ARG A 221 6.48 8.13 13.62
CA ARG A 221 6.81 7.67 14.96
C ARG A 221 5.58 7.58 15.87
N GLU A 222 4.69 8.59 15.82
CA GLU A 222 3.49 8.62 16.65
C GLU A 222 2.39 7.65 16.19
N ARG A 223 2.20 7.50 14.87
CA ARG A 223 1.04 6.78 14.33
C ARG A 223 1.34 5.39 13.83
N ARG A 224 2.56 5.17 13.37
CA ARG A 224 3.04 3.91 12.82
C ARG A 224 4.48 3.64 13.28
N PRO A 225 4.66 3.38 14.60
CA PRO A 225 5.98 3.09 15.16
C PRO A 225 6.66 1.91 14.47
N ASP A 226 5.91 0.91 14.02
CA ASP A 226 6.39 -0.21 13.22
C ASP A 226 7.11 0.23 11.93
N LEU A 227 6.55 1.19 11.19
CA LEU A 227 7.18 1.76 9.99
C LEU A 227 8.37 2.63 10.33
N TYR A 228 8.27 3.41 11.43
CA TYR A 228 9.37 4.27 11.86
C TYR A 228 10.61 3.46 12.25
N ASP A 229 10.42 2.36 12.98
CA ASP A 229 11.50 1.46 13.38
C ASP A 229 12.16 0.81 12.15
N ALA A 230 11.37 0.30 11.21
CA ALA A 230 11.87 -0.26 9.96
C ALA A 230 12.61 0.79 9.10
N TRP A 231 12.12 2.03 9.08
CA TRP A 231 12.78 3.14 8.40
C TRP A 231 14.13 3.48 9.06
N CYS A 232 14.21 3.53 10.39
CA CYS A 232 15.46 3.76 11.11
C CYS A 232 16.51 2.65 10.84
N GLU A 233 16.08 1.40 10.74
CA GLU A 233 16.96 0.27 10.40
C GLU A 233 17.55 0.40 8.99
N SER A 234 16.73 0.84 8.03
CA SER A 234 17.15 1.02 6.62
C SER A 234 17.92 2.32 6.38
N HIS A 235 17.79 3.31 7.29
CA HIS A 235 18.47 4.61 7.23
C HIS A 235 19.33 4.82 8.50
N PRO A 236 20.35 3.98 8.75
CA PRO A 236 21.21 4.17 9.90
C PRO A 236 21.90 5.52 9.80
N LEU A 237 21.94 6.26 10.91
CA LEU A 237 22.62 7.55 10.98
C LEU A 237 24.11 7.36 10.65
N THR A 238 24.50 7.73 9.44
CA THR A 238 25.86 7.52 8.91
C THR A 238 26.85 8.54 9.44
N GLU A 239 26.39 9.68 9.95
CA GLU A 239 27.24 10.72 10.49
C GLU A 239 26.72 11.22 11.83
N LEU A 240 27.56 11.16 12.86
CA LEU A 240 27.36 11.92 14.10
C LEU A 240 27.35 13.42 13.72
N PRO A 241 26.43 14.24 14.30
CA PRO A 241 26.53 15.67 14.20
C PRO A 241 27.96 16.08 14.59
N LYS A 242 28.65 16.91 13.77
CA LYS A 242 30.00 17.42 14.09
C LYS A 242 29.88 18.35 15.30
N TRP A 243 30.02 17.79 16.49
CA TRP A 243 30.01 18.53 17.74
C TRP A 243 31.32 19.31 17.85
N LYS A 244 31.22 20.62 17.92
CA LYS A 244 32.37 21.45 18.29
C LYS A 244 32.64 21.26 19.78
N ARG A 245 33.85 20.87 20.10
CA ARG A 245 34.31 20.70 21.48
C ARG A 245 34.06 22.01 22.25
N GLY A 246 33.16 22.03 23.24
CA GLY A 246 32.83 23.18 24.08
C GLY A 246 31.44 23.80 23.83
N GLU A 247 30.74 23.49 22.74
CA GLU A 247 29.38 23.96 22.54
C GLU A 247 28.38 22.89 23.01
N ASN A 248 28.12 22.93 24.31
CA ASN A 248 26.96 22.32 24.97
C ASN A 248 26.89 20.80 25.12
N MET A 249 27.31 20.33 26.25
CA MET A 249 26.72 19.17 26.94
C MET A 249 25.21 19.38 27.30
N ARG A 250 24.51 20.19 26.56
CA ARG A 250 23.10 20.42 26.74
C ARG A 250 22.36 19.67 25.66
N LEU A 251 21.89 18.50 26.06
CA LEU A 251 20.67 17.96 25.50
C LEU A 251 20.82 16.96 24.36
N VAL A 252 20.79 15.71 24.71
CA VAL A 252 19.93 14.77 23.98
C VAL A 252 18.52 15.35 24.13
N LYS A 253 18.06 16.11 23.14
CA LYS A 253 16.77 16.82 23.16
C LYS A 253 15.66 16.08 22.46
N ASN A 254 16.02 15.06 21.70
CA ASN A 254 15.06 14.29 20.92
C ASN A 254 15.47 12.82 20.90
N ASP A 255 14.50 11.98 20.61
CA ASP A 255 14.66 10.53 20.57
C ASP A 255 15.60 10.04 19.45
N GLU A 256 15.83 10.83 18.38
CA GLU A 256 16.84 10.51 17.35
C GLU A 256 18.26 10.49 17.91
N GLN A 257 18.59 11.50 18.73
CA GLN A 257 19.90 11.57 19.41
C GLN A 257 20.02 10.46 20.45
N LEU A 258 18.90 10.09 21.07
CA LEU A 258 18.83 8.99 22.02
C LEU A 258 19.04 7.64 21.35
N ALA A 259 18.36 7.38 20.24
CA ALA A 259 18.52 6.16 19.46
C ALA A 259 19.98 6.03 18.96
N LEU A 260 20.58 7.14 18.53
CA LEU A 260 22.00 7.16 18.16
C LEU A 260 22.92 6.83 19.31
N CYS A 261 22.68 7.42 20.50
CA CYS A 261 23.45 7.07 21.69
C CYS A 261 23.28 5.58 22.05
N ALA A 262 22.07 5.05 21.97
CA ALA A 262 21.78 3.64 22.23
C ALA A 262 22.51 2.71 21.24
N ALA A 263 22.46 3.02 19.94
CA ALA A 263 23.14 2.26 18.89
C ALA A 263 24.67 2.28 19.08
N LEU A 264 25.25 3.44 19.39
CA LEU A 264 26.69 3.59 19.65
C LEU A 264 27.13 2.87 20.93
N MET A 265 26.26 2.82 21.95
CA MET A 265 26.52 2.04 23.18
C MET A 265 26.44 0.54 22.92
N ALA A 266 25.48 0.08 22.13
CA ALA A 266 25.36 -1.32 21.73
C ALA A 266 26.60 -1.82 20.95
N GLU A 267 27.20 -0.94 20.12
CA GLU A 267 28.47 -1.21 19.43
C GLU A 267 29.72 -1.16 20.35
N GLY A 268 29.55 -0.99 21.65
CA GLY A 268 30.66 -0.92 22.61
C GLY A 268 31.39 0.42 22.64
N ARG A 269 30.88 1.46 22.01
CA ARG A 269 31.49 2.81 21.95
C ARG A 269 31.03 3.73 23.09
N ARG A 270 30.96 3.22 24.33
CA ARG A 270 30.49 3.94 25.50
C ARG A 270 31.21 5.29 25.73
N THR A 271 32.48 5.37 25.39
CA THR A 271 33.31 6.58 25.55
C THR A 271 32.90 7.74 24.63
N VAL A 272 32.18 7.46 23.55
CA VAL A 272 31.70 8.48 22.60
C VAL A 272 30.39 9.09 23.09
N CYS A 273 29.52 8.31 23.72
CA CYS A 273 28.22 8.77 24.22
C CYS A 273 28.30 9.42 25.62
N ALA A 274 29.22 9.00 26.47
CA ALA A 274 29.35 9.53 27.84
C ALA A 274 29.43 11.08 27.92
N PRO A 275 30.10 11.79 27.00
CA PRO A 275 30.10 13.26 26.99
C PRO A 275 28.79 13.90 26.50
N VAL A 276 27.89 13.12 25.88
CA VAL A 276 26.67 13.61 25.24
C VAL A 276 25.43 13.33 26.09
N CYS A 277 25.46 12.30 26.94
CA CYS A 277 24.36 11.87 27.78
C CYS A 277 24.56 12.34 29.23
N SER A 278 23.48 12.78 29.91
CA SER A 278 23.56 13.07 31.35
C SER A 278 23.76 11.78 32.16
N GLU A 279 24.38 11.87 33.33
CA GLU A 279 24.58 10.72 34.23
C GLU A 279 23.26 10.02 34.59
N GLU A 280 22.19 10.79 34.78
CA GLU A 280 20.85 10.27 35.05
C GLU A 280 20.26 9.45 33.90
N TYR A 281 20.66 9.79 32.70
CA TYR A 281 20.22 9.10 31.46
C TYR A 281 21.03 7.82 31.24
N LEU A 282 22.33 7.86 31.48
CA LEU A 282 23.21 6.69 31.41
C LEU A 282 22.82 5.63 32.45
N ALA A 283 22.35 6.03 33.64
CA ALA A 283 21.86 5.14 34.68
C ALA A 283 20.57 4.37 34.26
N LYS A 284 19.74 4.94 33.41
CA LYS A 284 18.52 4.30 32.90
C LYS A 284 18.76 3.32 31.73
N MET A 285 19.94 3.36 31.12
CA MET A 285 20.32 2.53 29.98
C MET A 285 21.24 1.35 30.34
N THR A 286 21.58 1.18 31.60
CA THR A 286 22.30 -0.02 32.09
C THR A 286 21.27 -1.11 32.36
N PRO A 287 21.43 -2.34 31.78
CA PRO A 287 20.54 -3.47 32.01
C PRO A 287 20.46 -3.91 33.46
#